data_aeab01164009cf69ac076e964c7288ae
#
_entry.id   aeab01164009cf69ac076e964c7288ae
#
_cell.length_a   1.000
_cell.length_b   1.000
_cell.length_c   1.000
_cell.angle_alpha   90.00
_cell.angle_beta   90.00
_cell.angle_gamma   90.00
#
_symmetry.space_group_name_H-M   'P 1'
#
loop_
_entity.id
_entity.type
_entity.pdbx_description
1 polymer ?
#
loop_
_entity_poly.entity_id
_entity_poly.type
_entity_poly.pdbx_seq_one_letter_code
_entity_poly.pdbx_strand_id
1 'polypeptide(L)'
;SRTLLPMCESMLRNCGTALEEVDVIAAAAGPGSFTGLRIGLSTAKGLAWPGEKPCCGVSTLEAMAWNLAHVDGVICCAMDARRNQVYNALFRAEEGQLIRLTPDRAISLAELFQGPGAEKETQILVGDGAELCYNYAVPLGADLILAPPHLRYQRASGVARAAALRARQGELIPAADLAANYLRLSQAERERQERLKREESNQS
;
A
#
# COMPACT_ATOMS: atom_id res chain seq x y z
N SER A 1 -1.46 17.48 -6.92
CA SER A 1 -1.98 18.01 -5.65
C SER A 1 -3.20 18.94 -5.80
N ARG A 2 -3.41 19.54 -6.97
CA ARG A 2 -4.53 20.48 -7.18
C ARG A 2 -5.92 19.83 -7.08
N THR A 3 -6.02 18.51 -7.18
CA THR A 3 -7.29 17.78 -7.24
C THR A 3 -7.70 17.12 -5.93
N LEU A 4 -6.74 16.68 -5.09
CA LEU A 4 -7.04 15.86 -3.92
C LEU A 4 -7.91 16.61 -2.89
N LEU A 5 -7.52 17.80 -2.48
CA LEU A 5 -8.28 18.56 -1.50
C LEU A 5 -9.69 18.95 -1.99
N PRO A 6 -9.88 19.47 -3.23
CA PRO A 6 -11.22 19.67 -3.79
C PRO A 6 -12.08 18.38 -3.85
N MET A 7 -11.47 17.22 -4.10
CA MET A 7 -12.20 15.94 -4.07
C MET A 7 -12.68 15.59 -2.63
N CYS A 8 -11.83 15.78 -1.63
CA CYS A 8 -12.22 15.59 -0.23
C CYS A 8 -13.36 16.54 0.17
N GLU A 9 -13.25 17.82 -0.17
CA GLU A 9 -14.27 18.83 0.09
C GLU A 9 -15.61 18.47 -0.59
N SER A 10 -15.57 18.10 -1.87
CA SER A 10 -16.75 17.69 -2.61
C SER A 10 -17.40 16.44 -2.03
N MET A 11 -16.60 15.48 -1.60
CA MET A 11 -17.09 14.25 -0.94
C MET A 11 -17.81 14.59 0.37
N LEU A 12 -17.19 15.35 1.25
CA LEU A 12 -17.80 15.77 2.53
C LEU A 12 -19.11 16.52 2.30
N ARG A 13 -19.13 17.47 1.37
CA ARG A 13 -20.33 18.23 0.99
C ARG A 13 -21.44 17.32 0.49
N ASN A 14 -21.14 16.36 -0.38
CA ASN A 14 -22.12 15.43 -0.94
C ASN A 14 -22.66 14.43 0.11
N CYS A 15 -21.87 14.13 1.14
CA CYS A 15 -22.30 13.31 2.28
C CYS A 15 -23.03 14.12 3.35
N GLY A 16 -23.10 15.45 3.24
CA GLY A 16 -23.69 16.32 4.26
C GLY A 16 -22.92 16.30 5.58
N THR A 17 -21.61 16.03 5.54
CA THR A 17 -20.74 15.87 6.71
C THR A 17 -19.73 17.02 6.75
N ALA A 18 -19.61 17.69 7.88
CA ALA A 18 -18.57 18.69 8.11
C ALA A 18 -17.25 18.02 8.50
N LEU A 19 -16.11 18.69 8.25
CA LEU A 19 -14.80 18.14 8.63
C LEU A 19 -14.69 17.95 10.16
N GLU A 20 -15.36 18.79 10.93
CA GLU A 20 -15.43 18.74 12.39
C GLU A 20 -16.05 17.43 12.90
N GLU A 21 -16.99 16.86 12.15
CA GLU A 21 -17.69 15.60 12.47
C GLU A 21 -16.86 14.34 12.11
N VAL A 22 -15.72 14.51 11.44
CA VAL A 22 -14.83 13.39 11.10
C VAL A 22 -13.93 13.07 12.30
N ASP A 23 -14.00 11.86 12.83
CA ASP A 23 -13.23 11.43 14.00
C ASP A 23 -11.76 11.08 13.69
N VAL A 24 -11.47 10.53 12.51
CA VAL A 24 -10.14 10.02 12.14
C VAL A 24 -9.82 10.39 10.70
N ILE A 25 -8.59 10.84 10.47
CA ILE A 25 -8.04 11.03 9.13
C ILE A 25 -7.10 9.88 8.79
N ALA A 26 -7.45 9.08 7.79
CA ALA A 26 -6.63 7.96 7.34
C ALA A 26 -6.02 8.21 5.96
N ALA A 27 -4.80 7.73 5.77
CA ALA A 27 -4.10 7.82 4.50
C ALA A 27 -3.28 6.57 4.21
N ALA A 28 -3.13 6.23 2.91
CA ALA A 28 -2.15 5.25 2.49
C ALA A 28 -0.74 5.78 2.79
N ALA A 29 -0.01 5.06 3.65
CA ALA A 29 1.33 5.45 4.09
C ALA A 29 2.45 4.80 3.25
N GLY A 30 2.12 3.96 2.28
CA GLY A 30 3.05 3.25 1.42
C GLY A 30 2.89 1.72 1.51
N PRO A 31 3.58 1.00 0.63
CA PRO A 31 4.47 1.50 -0.42
C PRO A 31 3.74 2.23 -1.56
N GLY A 32 4.48 3.02 -2.34
CA GLY A 32 3.92 3.77 -3.47
C GLY A 32 4.85 4.85 -4.04
N SER A 33 4.30 5.68 -4.91
CA SER A 33 5.02 6.83 -5.48
C SER A 33 5.48 7.80 -4.40
N PHE A 34 6.76 8.15 -4.36
CA PHE A 34 7.31 9.14 -3.42
C PHE A 34 6.54 10.46 -3.39
N THR A 35 6.28 11.02 -4.56
CA THR A 35 5.53 12.26 -4.70
C THR A 35 4.09 12.09 -4.24
N GLY A 36 3.44 10.99 -4.66
CA GLY A 36 2.05 10.69 -4.30
C GLY A 36 1.87 10.53 -2.80
N LEU A 37 2.75 9.77 -2.13
CA LEU A 37 2.73 9.58 -0.68
C LEU A 37 2.91 10.90 0.07
N ARG A 38 3.88 11.72 -0.32
CA ARG A 38 4.10 13.03 0.31
C ARG A 38 2.91 13.96 0.18
N ILE A 39 2.30 14.03 -1.01
CA ILE A 39 1.10 14.81 -1.24
C ILE A 39 -0.06 14.29 -0.38
N GLY A 40 -0.31 12.98 -0.40
CA GLY A 40 -1.40 12.37 0.37
C GLY A 40 -1.26 12.58 1.87
N LEU A 41 -0.09 12.29 2.41
CA LEU A 41 0.19 12.44 3.85
C LEU A 41 0.19 13.90 4.30
N SER A 42 0.75 14.82 3.49
CA SER A 42 0.69 16.25 3.82
C SER A 42 -0.74 16.78 3.80
N THR A 43 -1.57 16.32 2.87
CA THR A 43 -3.00 16.67 2.83
C THR A 43 -3.72 16.11 4.06
N ALA A 44 -3.49 14.84 4.40
CA ALA A 44 -4.08 14.23 5.59
C ALA A 44 -3.70 14.97 6.89
N LYS A 45 -2.41 15.32 7.05
CA LYS A 45 -1.94 16.14 8.16
C LYS A 45 -2.62 17.51 8.21
N GLY A 46 -2.74 18.18 7.06
CA GLY A 46 -3.41 19.48 6.97
C GLY A 46 -4.88 19.42 7.33
N LEU A 47 -5.58 18.36 6.96
CA LEU A 47 -6.99 18.13 7.34
C LEU A 47 -7.15 17.79 8.83
N ALA A 48 -6.19 17.09 9.41
CA ALA A 48 -6.23 16.72 10.82
C ALA A 48 -5.87 17.86 11.77
N TRP A 49 -5.01 18.78 11.35
CA TRP A 49 -4.40 19.82 12.18
C TRP A 49 -5.41 20.74 12.90
N PRO A 50 -6.45 21.30 12.25
CA PRO A 50 -7.34 22.28 12.90
C PRO A 50 -8.12 21.75 14.10
N GLY A 51 -8.33 20.44 14.19
CA GLY A 51 -9.10 19.81 15.29
C GLY A 51 -8.28 18.79 16.06
N GLU A 52 -6.94 18.79 15.91
CA GLU A 52 -6.04 17.79 16.51
C GLU A 52 -6.51 16.35 16.30
N LYS A 53 -7.13 16.11 15.12
CA LYS A 53 -7.75 14.82 14.82
C LYS A 53 -6.70 13.72 14.77
N PRO A 54 -6.95 12.56 15.38
CA PRO A 54 -6.09 11.41 15.29
C PRO A 54 -6.00 10.92 13.84
N CYS A 55 -4.83 10.39 13.50
CA CYS A 55 -4.53 9.88 12.17
C CYS A 55 -4.26 8.38 12.18
N CYS A 56 -4.45 7.76 11.00
CA CYS A 56 -4.07 6.39 10.74
C CYS A 56 -3.32 6.26 9.41
N GLY A 57 -2.06 5.80 9.46
CA GLY A 57 -1.30 5.41 8.29
C GLY A 57 -1.57 3.94 7.95
N VAL A 58 -2.05 3.66 6.75
CA VAL A 58 -2.41 2.31 6.30
C VAL A 58 -1.45 1.85 5.22
N SER A 59 -1.01 0.59 5.27
CA SER A 59 -0.27 -0.03 4.17
C SER A 59 -1.12 0.00 2.89
N THR A 60 -0.53 0.45 1.78
CA THR A 60 -1.20 0.43 0.48
C THR A 60 -1.54 -1.00 0.05
N LEU A 61 -0.68 -1.96 0.37
CA LEU A 61 -0.90 -3.38 0.08
C LEU A 61 -2.06 -3.94 0.91
N GLU A 62 -2.13 -3.59 2.18
CA GLU A 62 -3.25 -3.97 3.04
C GLU A 62 -4.57 -3.37 2.55
N ALA A 63 -4.57 -2.09 2.18
CA ALA A 63 -5.76 -1.45 1.63
C ALA A 63 -6.28 -2.13 0.35
N MET A 64 -5.37 -2.68 -0.49
CA MET A 64 -5.77 -3.47 -1.65
C MET A 64 -6.34 -4.84 -1.26
N ALA A 65 -5.75 -5.52 -0.27
CA ALA A 65 -6.27 -6.80 0.22
C ALA A 65 -7.71 -6.70 0.71
N TRP A 66 -8.10 -5.57 1.32
CA TRP A 66 -9.47 -5.32 1.76
C TRP A 66 -10.50 -5.33 0.64
N ASN A 67 -10.12 -5.16 -0.63
CA ASN A 67 -11.04 -5.30 -1.75
C ASN A 67 -11.56 -6.74 -1.90
N LEU A 68 -10.81 -7.72 -1.41
CA LEU A 68 -11.09 -9.16 -1.53
C LEU A 68 -11.33 -9.86 -0.19
N ALA A 69 -11.50 -9.13 0.89
CA ALA A 69 -11.72 -9.72 2.21
C ALA A 69 -12.96 -10.64 2.30
N HIS A 70 -13.87 -10.55 1.32
CA HIS A 70 -15.06 -11.39 1.20
C HIS A 70 -14.84 -12.67 0.38
N VAL A 71 -13.62 -12.90 -0.12
CA VAL A 71 -13.25 -14.08 -0.91
C VAL A 71 -12.18 -14.84 -0.13
N ASP A 72 -12.57 -15.95 0.48
CA ASP A 72 -11.64 -16.76 1.26
C ASP A 72 -10.47 -17.26 0.43
N GLY A 73 -9.27 -17.23 0.98
CA GLY A 73 -8.04 -17.67 0.34
C GLY A 73 -6.85 -16.72 0.53
N VAL A 74 -5.75 -17.03 -0.13
CA VAL A 74 -4.52 -16.23 -0.07
C VAL A 74 -4.57 -15.10 -1.09
N ILE A 75 -4.40 -13.88 -0.63
CA ILE A 75 -4.33 -12.67 -1.45
C ILE A 75 -2.87 -12.23 -1.56
N CYS A 76 -2.35 -12.25 -2.78
CA CYS A 76 -1.03 -11.73 -3.10
C CYS A 76 -1.14 -10.29 -3.62
N CYS A 77 -0.87 -9.33 -2.76
CA CYS A 77 -0.81 -7.93 -3.15
C CYS A 77 0.54 -7.64 -3.81
N ALA A 78 0.51 -7.10 -5.03
CA ALA A 78 1.71 -6.78 -5.79
C ALA A 78 1.58 -5.40 -6.47
N MET A 79 2.53 -4.50 -6.20
CA MET A 79 2.68 -3.24 -6.93
C MET A 79 4.00 -3.26 -7.69
N ASP A 80 4.00 -2.81 -8.96
CA ASP A 80 5.21 -2.75 -9.78
C ASP A 80 6.26 -1.81 -9.15
N ALA A 81 7.36 -2.41 -8.68
CA ALA A 81 8.50 -1.68 -8.13
C ALA A 81 9.62 -1.47 -9.16
N ARG A 82 9.36 -1.77 -10.46
CA ARG A 82 10.30 -1.75 -11.58
C ARG A 82 11.42 -2.81 -11.47
N ARG A 83 12.13 -3.06 -12.57
CA ARG A 83 13.28 -3.97 -12.64
C ARG A 83 12.95 -5.41 -12.18
N ASN A 84 11.83 -5.96 -12.60
CA ASN A 84 11.34 -7.30 -12.22
C ASN A 84 11.22 -7.50 -10.71
N GLN A 85 10.88 -6.44 -9.99
CA GLN A 85 10.57 -6.47 -8.57
C GLN A 85 9.19 -5.90 -8.32
N VAL A 86 8.58 -6.35 -7.23
CA VAL A 86 7.29 -5.85 -6.76
C VAL A 86 7.39 -5.42 -5.29
N TYR A 87 6.60 -4.42 -4.92
CA TYR A 87 6.21 -4.28 -3.53
C TYR A 87 5.13 -5.31 -3.26
N ASN A 88 5.33 -6.14 -2.25
CA ASN A 88 4.49 -7.29 -1.99
C ASN A 88 4.16 -7.42 -0.51
N ALA A 89 2.97 -7.89 -0.24
CA ALA A 89 2.56 -8.51 1.03
C ALA A 89 1.53 -9.60 0.73
N LEU A 90 1.53 -10.65 1.52
CA LEU A 90 0.55 -11.72 1.48
C LEU A 90 -0.43 -11.57 2.63
N PHE A 91 -1.69 -11.84 2.35
CA PHE A 91 -2.78 -11.85 3.32
C PHE A 91 -3.60 -13.11 3.13
N ARG A 92 -4.23 -13.57 4.19
CA ARG A 92 -5.32 -14.57 4.12
C ARG A 92 -6.63 -13.86 4.42
N ALA A 93 -7.59 -14.02 3.53
CA ALA A 93 -8.98 -13.67 3.80
C ALA A 93 -9.71 -14.91 4.31
N GLU A 94 -10.42 -14.77 5.41
CA GLU A 94 -11.21 -15.81 6.04
C GLU A 94 -12.39 -15.18 6.77
N GLU A 95 -13.61 -15.57 6.40
CA GLU A 95 -14.86 -15.06 6.99
C GLU A 95 -14.96 -13.51 7.03
N GLY A 96 -14.48 -12.85 5.98
CA GLY A 96 -14.49 -11.39 5.86
C GLY A 96 -13.42 -10.66 6.68
N GLN A 97 -12.51 -11.40 7.33
CA GLN A 97 -11.35 -10.87 8.05
C GLN A 97 -10.10 -10.98 7.19
N LEU A 98 -9.11 -10.13 7.47
CA LEU A 98 -7.80 -10.22 6.86
C LEU A 98 -6.75 -10.55 7.91
N ILE A 99 -5.99 -11.62 7.67
CA ILE A 99 -4.82 -12.01 8.44
C ILE A 99 -3.59 -11.71 7.60
N ARG A 100 -2.70 -10.86 8.09
CA ARG A 100 -1.45 -10.57 7.41
C ARG A 100 -0.48 -11.75 7.55
N LEU A 101 -0.01 -12.30 6.43
CA LEU A 101 0.95 -13.41 6.39
C LEU A 101 2.39 -12.93 6.30
N THR A 102 2.64 -11.83 5.58
CA THR A 102 4.00 -11.27 5.44
C THR A 102 4.00 -9.76 5.66
N PRO A 103 5.12 -9.18 6.15
CA PRO A 103 5.29 -7.73 6.15
C PRO A 103 5.32 -7.16 4.72
N ASP A 104 5.11 -5.85 4.60
CA ASP A 104 5.35 -5.14 3.35
C ASP A 104 6.82 -5.25 2.99
N ARG A 105 7.13 -5.68 1.76
CA ARG A 105 8.50 -5.93 1.28
C ARG A 105 8.68 -5.52 -0.17
N ALA A 106 9.91 -5.24 -0.56
CA ALA A 106 10.33 -5.14 -1.95
C ALA A 106 11.05 -6.43 -2.30
N ILE A 107 10.53 -7.21 -3.25
CA ILE A 107 11.00 -8.56 -3.54
C ILE A 107 11.09 -8.78 -5.06
N SER A 108 12.02 -9.60 -5.52
CA SER A 108 12.06 -10.03 -6.91
C SER A 108 10.97 -11.06 -7.21
N LEU A 109 10.54 -11.15 -8.48
CA LEU A 109 9.57 -12.18 -8.89
C LEU A 109 10.10 -13.59 -8.65
N ALA A 110 11.41 -13.80 -8.85
CA ALA A 110 12.02 -15.09 -8.60
C ALA A 110 11.95 -15.51 -7.12
N GLU A 111 12.30 -14.59 -6.20
CA GLU A 111 12.19 -14.87 -4.76
C GLU A 111 10.73 -15.06 -4.33
N LEU A 112 9.79 -14.29 -4.90
CA LEU A 112 8.37 -14.38 -4.53
C LEU A 112 7.77 -15.74 -4.87
N PHE A 113 8.06 -16.29 -6.05
CA PHE A 113 7.41 -17.51 -6.56
C PHE A 113 8.28 -18.78 -6.53
N GLN A 114 9.59 -18.65 -6.38
CA GLN A 114 10.55 -19.77 -6.38
C GLN A 114 11.45 -19.79 -5.15
N GLY A 115 11.38 -18.78 -4.28
CA GLY A 115 12.16 -18.69 -3.07
C GLY A 115 11.72 -19.70 -1.98
N PRO A 116 12.53 -19.90 -0.93
CA PRO A 116 12.23 -20.85 0.16
C PRO A 116 10.92 -20.57 0.90
N GLY A 117 10.43 -19.34 0.84
CA GLY A 117 9.15 -18.92 1.45
C GLY A 117 8.03 -18.71 0.43
N ALA A 118 8.13 -19.28 -0.78
CA ALA A 118 7.09 -19.16 -1.80
C ALA A 118 5.82 -19.89 -1.33
N GLU A 119 4.68 -19.18 -1.43
CA GLU A 119 3.39 -19.73 -1.11
C GLU A 119 2.97 -20.77 -2.16
N LYS A 120 2.48 -21.91 -1.72
CA LYS A 120 2.10 -23.05 -2.58
C LYS A 120 0.59 -23.16 -2.80
N GLU A 121 -0.20 -22.48 -1.98
CA GLU A 121 -1.64 -22.42 -2.20
C GLU A 121 -1.99 -21.52 -3.39
N THR A 122 -3.17 -21.69 -3.96
CA THR A 122 -3.75 -20.79 -4.96
C THR A 122 -3.76 -19.36 -4.42
N GLN A 123 -3.20 -18.41 -5.17
CA GLN A 123 -3.15 -17.01 -4.76
C GLN A 123 -4.00 -16.13 -5.68
N ILE A 124 -4.74 -15.19 -5.08
CA ILE A 124 -5.48 -14.17 -5.82
C ILE A 124 -4.60 -12.91 -5.91
N LEU A 125 -4.19 -12.57 -7.12
CA LEU A 125 -3.30 -11.43 -7.40
C LEU A 125 -4.08 -10.12 -7.48
N VAL A 126 -3.65 -9.10 -6.73
CA VAL A 126 -4.17 -7.73 -6.77
C VAL A 126 -3.03 -6.71 -6.89
N GLY A 127 -3.33 -5.54 -7.45
CA GLY A 127 -2.39 -4.45 -7.65
C GLY A 127 -1.98 -4.28 -9.11
N ASP A 128 -1.28 -3.20 -9.39
CA ASP A 128 -0.76 -2.89 -10.73
C ASP A 128 0.42 -3.79 -11.16
N GLY A 129 1.03 -4.50 -10.21
CA GLY A 129 2.01 -5.55 -10.45
C GLY A 129 1.39 -6.95 -10.64
N ALA A 130 0.06 -7.11 -10.52
CA ALA A 130 -0.60 -8.42 -10.58
C ALA A 130 -0.38 -9.14 -11.92
N GLU A 131 -0.53 -8.44 -13.05
CA GLU A 131 -0.31 -9.01 -14.37
C GLU A 131 1.16 -9.39 -14.61
N LEU A 132 2.09 -8.59 -14.08
CA LEU A 132 3.53 -8.90 -14.12
C LEU A 132 3.82 -10.20 -13.37
N CYS A 133 3.26 -10.38 -12.18
CA CYS A 133 3.36 -11.61 -11.39
C CYS A 133 2.77 -12.81 -12.13
N TYR A 134 1.55 -12.65 -12.66
CA TYR A 134 0.84 -13.70 -13.39
C TYR A 134 1.63 -14.20 -14.60
N ASN A 135 2.07 -13.27 -15.45
CA ASN A 135 2.83 -13.60 -16.67
C ASN A 135 4.19 -14.24 -16.37
N TYR A 136 4.78 -13.91 -15.24
CA TYR A 136 6.04 -14.52 -14.80
C TYR A 136 5.85 -15.93 -14.26
N ALA A 137 4.87 -16.15 -13.38
CA ALA A 137 4.84 -17.34 -12.54
C ALA A 137 3.92 -18.46 -13.07
N VAL A 138 2.88 -18.14 -13.83
CA VAL A 138 1.99 -19.19 -14.42
C VAL A 138 2.74 -20.14 -15.35
N PRO A 139 3.65 -19.67 -16.24
CA PRO A 139 4.46 -20.59 -17.05
C PRO A 139 5.40 -21.48 -16.24
N LEU A 140 5.66 -21.14 -14.99
CA LEU A 140 6.48 -21.90 -14.05
C LEU A 140 5.66 -22.85 -13.16
N GLY A 141 4.34 -22.93 -13.41
CA GLY A 141 3.42 -23.84 -12.72
C GLY A 141 2.79 -23.27 -11.44
N ALA A 142 2.91 -21.96 -11.18
CA ALA A 142 2.22 -21.35 -10.06
C ALA A 142 0.69 -21.30 -10.28
N ASP A 143 -0.06 -21.60 -9.22
CA ASP A 143 -1.53 -21.55 -9.25
C ASP A 143 -2.00 -20.16 -8.83
N LEU A 144 -2.28 -19.32 -9.83
CA LEU A 144 -2.57 -17.89 -9.64
C LEU A 144 -3.86 -17.50 -10.35
N ILE A 145 -4.64 -16.65 -9.67
CA ILE A 145 -5.88 -16.07 -10.18
C ILE A 145 -5.73 -14.55 -10.19
N LEU A 146 -5.97 -13.90 -11.33
CA LEU A 146 -6.06 -12.44 -11.37
C LEU A 146 -7.40 -11.99 -10.79
N ALA A 147 -7.37 -11.08 -9.83
CA ALA A 147 -8.57 -10.43 -9.33
C ALA A 147 -9.31 -9.71 -10.47
N PRO A 148 -10.65 -9.64 -10.42
CA PRO A 148 -11.42 -8.87 -11.38
C PRO A 148 -10.92 -7.42 -11.48
N PRO A 149 -10.91 -6.79 -12.66
CA PRO A 149 -10.35 -5.46 -12.87
C PRO A 149 -10.87 -4.40 -11.89
N HIS A 150 -12.15 -4.46 -11.53
CA HIS A 150 -12.79 -3.52 -10.62
C HIS A 150 -12.39 -3.71 -9.14
N LEU A 151 -11.73 -4.81 -8.75
CA LEU A 151 -11.24 -5.08 -7.40
C LEU A 151 -9.70 -5.05 -7.31
N ARG A 152 -9.02 -4.91 -8.44
CA ARG A 152 -7.57 -5.08 -8.54
C ARG A 152 -6.75 -3.91 -8.00
N TYR A 153 -7.28 -2.69 -8.04
CA TYR A 153 -6.51 -1.49 -7.75
C TYR A 153 -6.82 -0.87 -6.39
N GLN A 154 -5.95 0.04 -5.95
CA GLN A 154 -6.08 0.77 -4.70
C GLN A 154 -7.40 1.54 -4.62
N ARG A 155 -8.02 1.51 -3.45
CA ARG A 155 -9.25 2.24 -3.13
C ARG A 155 -9.17 2.91 -1.78
N ALA A 156 -9.71 4.10 -1.67
CA ALA A 156 -9.83 4.80 -0.39
C ALA A 156 -10.70 4.03 0.62
N SER A 157 -11.69 3.27 0.15
CA SER A 157 -12.52 2.40 1.00
C SER A 157 -11.71 1.31 1.72
N GLY A 158 -10.66 0.75 1.08
CA GLY A 158 -9.76 -0.20 1.74
C GLY A 158 -8.94 0.45 2.84
N VAL A 159 -8.45 1.68 2.61
CA VAL A 159 -7.78 2.48 3.64
C VAL A 159 -8.73 2.75 4.81
N ALA A 160 -9.96 3.17 4.53
CA ALA A 160 -10.97 3.46 5.56
C ALA A 160 -11.31 2.22 6.40
N ARG A 161 -11.45 1.03 5.78
CA ARG A 161 -11.70 -0.24 6.49
C ARG A 161 -10.58 -0.60 7.44
N ALA A 162 -9.34 -0.57 6.97
CA ALA A 162 -8.17 -0.86 7.80
C ALA A 162 -8.05 0.15 8.96
N ALA A 163 -8.25 1.44 8.70
CA ALA A 163 -8.21 2.48 9.72
C ALA A 163 -9.32 2.36 10.76
N ALA A 164 -10.55 1.99 10.34
CA ALA A 164 -11.66 1.77 11.27
C ALA A 164 -11.40 0.62 12.26
N LEU A 165 -10.71 -0.43 11.82
CA LEU A 165 -10.31 -1.52 12.73
C LEU A 165 -9.26 -1.03 13.73
N ARG A 166 -8.23 -0.32 13.28
CA ARG A 166 -7.19 0.25 14.16
C ARG A 166 -7.77 1.27 15.13
N ALA A 167 -8.73 2.09 14.70
CA ALA A 167 -9.41 3.01 15.58
C ALA A 167 -10.13 2.30 16.74
N ARG A 168 -10.79 1.16 16.47
CA ARG A 168 -11.45 0.33 17.50
C ARG A 168 -10.45 -0.31 18.46
N GLN A 169 -9.21 -0.54 18.01
CA GLN A 169 -8.11 -1.11 18.81
C GLN A 169 -7.32 -0.03 19.56
N GLY A 170 -7.63 1.26 19.34
CA GLY A 170 -6.90 2.38 19.94
C GLY A 170 -5.54 2.65 19.28
N GLU A 171 -5.31 2.14 18.07
CA GLU A 171 -4.03 2.24 17.34
C GLU A 171 -4.01 3.47 16.43
N LEU A 172 -4.35 4.63 16.98
CA LEU A 172 -4.29 5.90 16.27
C LEU A 172 -3.09 6.73 16.73
N ILE A 173 -2.60 7.59 15.85
CA ILE A 173 -1.42 8.42 16.10
C ILE A 173 -1.76 9.90 15.89
N PRO A 174 -1.03 10.82 16.53
CA PRO A 174 -1.10 12.24 16.21
C PRO A 174 -0.74 12.52 14.74
N ALA A 175 -1.30 13.57 14.16
CA ALA A 175 -0.98 13.96 12.78
C ALA A 175 0.53 14.21 12.55
N ALA A 176 1.25 14.68 13.57
CA ALA A 176 2.69 14.90 13.51
C ALA A 176 3.45 13.61 13.18
N ASP A 177 3.02 12.48 13.74
CA ASP A 177 3.68 11.18 13.66
C ASP A 177 3.30 10.39 12.40
N LEU A 178 2.31 10.86 11.63
CA LEU A 178 1.91 10.23 10.39
C LEU A 178 3.05 10.34 9.36
N ALA A 179 3.69 9.23 9.02
CA ALA A 179 4.88 9.17 8.17
C ALA A 179 4.73 8.17 7.03
N ALA A 180 5.51 8.37 5.95
CA ALA A 180 5.55 7.43 4.85
C ALA A 180 6.44 6.22 5.17
N ASN A 181 5.95 5.04 4.82
CA ASN A 181 6.74 3.81 4.85
C ASN A 181 7.43 3.62 3.49
N TYR A 182 8.70 3.98 3.41
CA TYR A 182 9.53 3.83 2.23
C TYR A 182 10.28 2.49 2.27
N LEU A 183 9.85 1.53 1.47
CA LEU A 183 10.53 0.22 1.34
C LEU A 183 11.80 0.30 0.48
N ARG A 184 12.02 1.40 -0.21
CA ARG A 184 13.18 1.66 -1.05
C ARG A 184 13.61 3.12 -0.91
N LEU A 185 14.89 3.37 -1.11
CA LEU A 185 15.39 4.73 -1.27
C LEU A 185 14.79 5.38 -2.52
N SER A 186 14.61 6.71 -2.48
CA SER A 186 14.20 7.47 -3.65
C SER A 186 15.22 7.31 -4.80
N GLN A 187 14.79 7.57 -6.02
CA GLN A 187 15.70 7.52 -7.17
C GLN A 187 16.88 8.45 -6.97
N ALA A 188 16.64 9.67 -6.49
CA ALA A 188 17.69 10.66 -6.22
C ALA A 188 18.69 10.20 -5.15
N GLU A 189 18.22 9.54 -4.10
CA GLU A 189 19.10 8.99 -3.04
C GLU A 189 19.93 7.82 -3.57
N ARG A 190 19.35 6.94 -4.39
CA ARG A 190 20.09 5.84 -5.03
C ARG A 190 21.16 6.36 -5.97
N GLU A 191 20.82 7.30 -6.86
CA GLU A 191 21.77 7.93 -7.78
C GLU A 191 22.90 8.64 -7.02
N ARG A 192 22.58 9.29 -5.92
CA ARG A 192 23.59 9.90 -5.03
C ARG A 192 24.52 8.87 -4.42
N GLN A 193 23.98 7.75 -3.91
CA GLN A 193 24.81 6.66 -3.36
C GLN A 193 25.68 6.01 -4.42
N GLU A 194 25.14 5.77 -5.61
CA GLU A 194 25.92 5.22 -6.74
C GLU A 194 27.05 6.15 -7.17
N ARG A 195 26.80 7.47 -7.18
CA ARG A 195 27.83 8.47 -7.47
C ARG A 195 28.95 8.47 -6.42
N LEU A 196 28.60 8.48 -5.15
CA LEU A 196 29.57 8.44 -4.05
C LEU A 196 30.46 7.18 -4.13
N LYS A 197 29.86 6.02 -4.37
CA LYS A 197 30.60 4.76 -4.55
C LYS A 197 31.58 4.79 -5.72
N ARG A 198 31.18 5.43 -6.83
CA ARG A 198 32.09 5.61 -8.01
C ARG A 198 33.23 6.57 -7.71
N GLU A 199 32.97 7.62 -6.97
CA GLU A 199 33.99 8.60 -6.53
C GLU A 199 35.02 7.94 -5.60
N GLU A 200 34.57 7.11 -4.65
CA GLU A 200 35.43 6.32 -3.76
C GLU A 200 36.26 5.29 -4.51
N SER A 201 35.69 4.58 -5.50
CA SER A 201 36.38 3.58 -6.31
C SER A 201 37.46 4.18 -7.23
N ASN A 202 37.33 5.45 -7.61
CA ASN A 202 38.29 6.15 -8.45
C ASN A 202 39.45 6.79 -7.65
N GLN A 203 39.38 6.79 -6.31
CA GLN A 203 40.40 7.32 -5.41
C GLN A 203 41.27 6.23 -4.77
N SER A 204 40.93 4.96 -5.03
CA SER A 204 41.70 3.77 -4.60
C SER A 204 42.48 3.18 -5.73
#